data_ec325d9707be7908d048a1537789a914
#
_entry.id   ec325d9707be7908d048a1537789a914
#
_cell.length_a   1.000
_cell.length_b   1.000
_cell.length_c   1.000
_cell.angle_alpha   90.00
_cell.angle_beta   90.00
_cell.angle_gamma   90.00
#
_symmetry.space_group_name_H-M   'P 1'
#
loop_
_entity.id
_entity.type
_entity.pdbx_description
1 polymer ?
#
loop_
_entity_poly.entity_id
_entity_poly.type
_entity_poly.pdbx_seq_one_letter_code
_entity_poly.pdbx_strand_id
1 'polypeptide(L)'
;TKAGGAWIVAAGSGKTACLLNGAFIKHTHEPPYRQSRGLLLLDFFKWPEPYDFFNRYVLDGIEPFTFLFFQPGTVCEFRWDGAQRYLKTLSATEPHFWCSPTLYPPEMQAKRENIFQNWLANNTRPDASSNILPRTIYRLHLTGSLGDPENDYVMNRGNRVQTVSVTQVVCEAGVARMRYHDLLEAHRDLRQISRKARTDGPRLRKEREDKNRT
;
A
#
# COMPACT_ATOMS: atom_id res chain seq x y z
N THR A 1 1.99 -8.29 14.91
CA THR A 1 1.70 -7.25 15.93
C THR A 1 0.62 -7.75 16.87
N LYS A 2 0.61 -7.36 18.15
CA LYS A 2 -0.45 -7.71 19.12
C LYS A 2 -1.83 -7.27 18.64
N ALA A 3 -1.93 -6.24 17.82
CA ALA A 3 -3.18 -5.72 17.26
C ALA A 3 -3.68 -6.44 16.00
N GLY A 4 -2.92 -7.36 15.41
CA GLY A 4 -3.33 -8.15 14.23
C GLY A 4 -3.51 -7.36 12.93
N GLY A 5 -3.25 -6.05 12.91
CA GLY A 5 -3.40 -5.20 11.74
C GLY A 5 -2.18 -5.19 10.81
N ALA A 6 -2.38 -4.68 9.59
CA ALA A 6 -1.33 -4.46 8.59
C ALA A 6 -1.33 -3.01 8.11
N TRP A 7 -0.21 -2.53 7.56
CA TRP A 7 -0.10 -1.22 6.95
C TRP A 7 0.16 -1.29 5.43
N ILE A 8 0.55 -2.47 4.92
CA ILE A 8 0.66 -2.79 3.50
C ILE A 8 0.28 -4.25 3.29
N VAL A 9 -0.48 -4.53 2.25
CA VAL A 9 -0.90 -5.88 1.86
C VAL A 9 -0.82 -6.00 0.35
N ALA A 10 -0.30 -7.13 -0.13
CA ALA A 10 -0.33 -7.50 -1.53
C ALA A 10 -1.00 -8.87 -1.67
N ALA A 11 -1.91 -9.00 -2.63
CA ALA A 11 -2.60 -10.24 -2.96
C ALA A 11 -2.07 -10.82 -4.27
N GLY A 12 -2.16 -12.14 -4.43
CA GLY A 12 -1.77 -12.83 -5.66
C GLY A 12 -2.57 -12.44 -6.91
N SER A 13 -3.64 -11.67 -6.76
CA SER A 13 -4.39 -11.06 -7.87
C SER A 13 -3.72 -9.81 -8.46
N GLY A 14 -2.59 -9.35 -7.89
CA GLY A 14 -1.96 -8.06 -8.20
C GLY A 14 -2.57 -6.87 -7.44
N LYS A 15 -3.64 -7.08 -6.67
CA LYS A 15 -4.18 -6.04 -5.79
C LYS A 15 -3.19 -5.77 -4.65
N THR A 16 -2.85 -4.51 -4.46
CA THR A 16 -1.98 -4.05 -3.38
C THR A 16 -2.60 -2.84 -2.71
N ALA A 17 -2.56 -2.78 -1.41
CA ALA A 17 -3.00 -1.61 -0.67
C ALA A 17 -2.02 -1.22 0.43
N CYS A 18 -1.92 0.08 0.68
CA CYS A 18 -1.07 0.66 1.71
C CYS A 18 -1.87 1.72 2.47
N LEU A 19 -1.57 1.86 3.76
CA LEU A 19 -2.25 2.80 4.64
C LEU A 19 -1.25 3.72 5.32
N LEU A 20 -1.55 5.02 5.30
CA LEU A 20 -0.82 6.06 6.00
C LEU A 20 -1.68 6.67 7.10
N ASN A 21 -1.07 7.05 8.19
CA ASN A 21 -1.75 7.74 9.28
C ASN A 21 -2.08 9.19 8.89
N GLY A 22 -3.34 9.59 9.15
CA GLY A 22 -3.86 10.92 8.84
C GLY A 22 -4.36 11.07 7.40
N ALA A 23 -5.23 12.04 7.18
CA ALA A 23 -5.82 12.36 5.88
C ALA A 23 -5.07 13.50 5.18
N PHE A 24 -5.19 14.74 5.69
CA PHE A 24 -4.59 15.94 5.08
C PHE A 24 -3.63 16.65 6.03
N ILE A 25 -4.01 16.73 7.31
CA ILE A 25 -3.24 17.37 8.38
C ILE A 25 -3.15 16.42 9.58
N LYS A 26 -2.30 16.77 10.53
CA LYS A 26 -2.25 16.07 11.81
C LYS A 26 -3.56 16.31 12.56
N HIS A 27 -4.22 15.24 12.97
CA HIS A 27 -5.44 15.27 13.78
C HIS A 27 -5.11 15.03 15.26
N THR A 28 -6.03 15.41 16.13
CA THR A 28 -5.97 15.07 17.56
C THR A 28 -6.30 13.59 17.74
N HIS A 29 -5.55 12.91 18.60
CA HIS A 29 -5.82 11.52 18.95
C HIS A 29 -6.90 11.47 20.04
N GLU A 30 -8.07 10.95 19.71
CA GLU A 30 -9.27 10.94 20.57
C GLU A 30 -9.85 9.52 20.72
N PRO A 31 -9.18 8.64 21.50
CA PRO A 31 -9.72 7.31 21.77
C PRO A 31 -10.94 7.37 22.73
N PRO A 32 -11.79 6.32 22.76
CA PRO A 32 -11.59 5.03 22.08
C PRO A 32 -12.00 5.04 20.61
N TYR A 33 -11.21 4.38 19.77
CA TYR A 33 -11.59 4.13 18.39
C TYR A 33 -12.26 2.75 18.27
N ARG A 34 -13.25 2.64 17.40
CA ARG A 34 -13.99 1.38 17.16
C ARG A 34 -13.08 0.27 16.63
N GLN A 35 -12.15 0.63 15.76
CA GLN A 35 -11.28 -0.33 15.10
C GLN A 35 -9.96 0.34 14.69
N SER A 36 -8.86 -0.43 14.70
CA SER A 36 -7.60 0.07 14.19
C SER A 36 -7.61 0.15 12.66
N ARG A 37 -6.95 1.16 12.12
CA ARG A 37 -6.77 1.36 10.67
C ARG A 37 -6.13 0.14 9.99
N GLY A 38 -5.22 -0.55 10.67
CA GLY A 38 -4.59 -1.76 10.14
C GLY A 38 -5.54 -2.94 9.96
N LEU A 39 -6.59 -3.05 10.75
CA LEU A 39 -7.65 -4.05 10.56
C LEU A 39 -8.57 -3.66 9.39
N LEU A 40 -8.86 -2.36 9.23
CA LEU A 40 -9.59 -1.84 8.06
C LEU A 40 -8.88 -2.23 6.75
N LEU A 41 -7.55 -2.14 6.71
CA LEU A 41 -6.79 -2.56 5.54
C LEU A 41 -7.00 -4.05 5.21
N LEU A 42 -7.08 -4.91 6.22
CA LEU A 42 -7.36 -6.34 6.02
C LEU A 42 -8.80 -6.58 5.57
N ASP A 43 -9.76 -5.81 6.12
CA ASP A 43 -11.17 -5.91 5.74
C ASP A 43 -11.39 -5.54 4.27
N PHE A 44 -10.65 -4.57 3.73
CA PHE A 44 -10.70 -4.19 2.32
C PHE A 44 -10.54 -5.40 1.38
N PHE A 45 -9.64 -6.33 1.69
CA PHE A 45 -9.39 -7.50 0.84
C PHE A 45 -10.51 -8.55 0.89
N LYS A 46 -11.47 -8.41 1.79
CA LYS A 46 -12.68 -9.25 1.86
C LYS A 46 -13.78 -8.76 0.91
N TRP A 47 -13.67 -7.53 0.39
CA TRP A 47 -14.65 -6.93 -0.50
C TRP A 47 -14.34 -7.28 -1.96
N PRO A 48 -15.35 -7.73 -2.73
CA PRO A 48 -15.17 -8.07 -4.14
C PRO A 48 -14.74 -6.85 -4.96
N GLU A 49 -15.45 -5.73 -4.74
CA GLU A 49 -15.26 -4.50 -5.50
C GLU A 49 -14.67 -3.39 -4.61
N PRO A 50 -13.52 -2.81 -5.00
CA PRO A 50 -12.86 -1.74 -4.24
C PRO A 50 -13.74 -0.50 -4.01
N TYR A 51 -14.51 -0.11 -5.02
CA TYR A 51 -15.36 1.09 -4.92
C TYR A 51 -16.53 0.88 -3.95
N ASP A 52 -17.06 -0.34 -3.85
CA ASP A 52 -18.09 -0.66 -2.86
C ASP A 52 -17.54 -0.51 -1.44
N PHE A 53 -16.32 -0.96 -1.20
CA PHE A 53 -15.66 -0.74 0.10
C PHE A 53 -15.53 0.76 0.40
N PHE A 54 -14.98 1.54 -0.51
CA PHE A 54 -14.77 2.98 -0.29
C PHE A 54 -16.08 3.73 -0.03
N ASN A 55 -17.17 3.33 -0.66
CA ASN A 55 -18.46 4.00 -0.53
C ASN A 55 -19.28 3.51 0.68
N ARG A 56 -19.19 2.25 1.04
CA ARG A 56 -20.15 1.59 1.95
C ARG A 56 -19.56 1.10 3.27
N TYR A 57 -18.23 0.97 3.38
CA TYR A 57 -17.62 0.54 4.65
C TYR A 57 -17.90 1.57 5.74
N VAL A 58 -18.33 1.12 6.93
CA VAL A 58 -18.59 2.01 8.06
C VAL A 58 -17.28 2.58 8.60
N LEU A 59 -17.11 3.91 8.54
CA LEU A 59 -15.89 4.60 8.95
C LEU A 59 -16.01 5.32 10.29
N ASP A 60 -17.24 5.44 10.82
CA ASP A 60 -17.47 6.09 12.12
C ASP A 60 -16.64 5.41 13.21
N GLY A 61 -15.99 6.22 14.03
CA GLY A 61 -15.10 5.75 15.08
C GLY A 61 -13.78 5.15 14.60
N ILE A 62 -13.41 5.39 13.33
CA ILE A 62 -12.06 5.07 12.82
C ILE A 62 -11.25 6.37 12.73
N GLU A 63 -10.05 6.30 13.23
CA GLU A 63 -9.07 7.39 13.20
C GLU A 63 -8.75 7.81 11.75
N PRO A 64 -8.53 9.12 11.44
CA PRO A 64 -8.23 9.60 10.09
C PRO A 64 -7.05 8.88 9.43
N PHE A 65 -7.16 8.62 8.12
CA PHE A 65 -6.16 7.89 7.34
C PHE A 65 -6.14 8.28 5.87
N THR A 66 -5.02 7.96 5.19
CA THR A 66 -4.90 7.89 3.75
C THR A 66 -4.73 6.42 3.34
N PHE A 67 -5.57 5.94 2.44
CA PHE A 67 -5.56 4.58 1.92
C PHE A 67 -5.21 4.62 0.43
N LEU A 68 -4.16 3.92 0.05
CA LEU A 68 -3.68 3.81 -1.32
C LEU A 68 -3.97 2.41 -1.84
N PHE A 69 -4.62 2.33 -2.97
CA PHE A 69 -4.95 1.07 -3.60
C PHE A 69 -4.40 1.02 -5.02
N PHE A 70 -3.81 -0.12 -5.36
CA PHE A 70 -3.18 -0.40 -6.64
C PHE A 70 -3.68 -1.73 -7.20
N GLN A 71 -4.04 -1.74 -8.45
CA GLN A 71 -4.23 -2.93 -9.28
C GLN A 71 -3.85 -2.58 -10.72
N PRO A 72 -3.64 -3.57 -11.63
CA PRO A 72 -3.30 -3.28 -13.01
C PRO A 72 -4.25 -2.25 -13.65
N GLY A 73 -3.68 -1.15 -14.12
CA GLY A 73 -4.42 -0.04 -14.75
C GLY A 73 -5.17 0.90 -13.80
N THR A 74 -5.11 0.69 -12.49
CA THR A 74 -5.86 1.51 -11.52
C THR A 74 -5.00 1.88 -10.32
N VAL A 75 -4.95 3.18 -10.01
CA VAL A 75 -4.41 3.72 -8.77
C VAL A 75 -5.47 4.59 -8.12
N CYS A 76 -5.80 4.32 -6.86
CA CYS A 76 -6.77 5.10 -6.10
C CYS A 76 -6.14 5.63 -4.81
N GLU A 77 -6.44 6.87 -4.51
CA GLU A 77 -6.23 7.49 -3.20
C GLU A 77 -7.60 7.65 -2.54
N PHE A 78 -7.76 7.07 -1.38
CA PHE A 78 -8.94 7.25 -0.54
C PHE A 78 -8.52 7.85 0.79
N ARG A 79 -9.15 8.95 1.20
CA ARG A 79 -8.90 9.60 2.49
C ARG A 79 -10.16 9.66 3.31
N TRP A 80 -10.00 9.43 4.60
CA TRP A 80 -10.99 9.63 5.65
C TRP A 80 -10.45 10.65 6.64
N ASP A 81 -11.10 11.77 6.79
CA ASP A 81 -10.64 12.84 7.70
C ASP A 81 -11.27 12.79 9.10
N GLY A 82 -12.13 11.80 9.34
CA GLY A 82 -12.91 11.64 10.56
C GLY A 82 -14.40 12.01 10.38
N ALA A 83 -14.75 12.69 9.27
CA ALA A 83 -16.11 13.11 8.96
C ALA A 83 -16.50 12.84 7.51
N GLN A 84 -15.59 13.04 6.56
CA GLN A 84 -15.85 12.95 5.13
C GLN A 84 -14.90 12.01 4.41
N ARG A 85 -15.40 11.44 3.31
CA ARG A 85 -14.69 10.53 2.41
C ARG A 85 -14.23 11.29 1.17
N TYR A 86 -12.99 11.08 0.79
CA TYR A 86 -12.40 11.66 -0.42
C TYR A 86 -11.79 10.53 -1.24
N LEU A 87 -12.33 10.28 -2.42
CA LEU A 87 -11.83 9.26 -3.34
C LEU A 87 -11.33 9.93 -4.61
N LYS A 88 -10.09 9.62 -4.99
CA LYS A 88 -9.44 10.12 -6.19
C LYS A 88 -8.85 8.95 -6.96
N THR A 89 -9.17 8.85 -8.25
CA THR A 89 -8.48 7.97 -9.20
C THR A 89 -7.29 8.72 -9.79
N LEU A 90 -6.15 8.07 -9.85
CA LEU A 90 -4.89 8.63 -10.31
C LEU A 90 -4.40 7.90 -11.55
N SER A 91 -3.51 8.53 -12.31
CA SER A 91 -2.84 7.89 -13.43
C SER A 91 -2.01 6.69 -12.95
N ALA A 92 -2.18 5.54 -13.58
CA ALA A 92 -1.36 4.36 -13.29
C ALA A 92 -0.01 4.38 -14.04
N THR A 93 0.20 5.35 -14.93
CA THR A 93 1.43 5.49 -15.74
C THR A 93 2.36 6.58 -15.21
N GLU A 94 1.91 7.35 -14.22
CA GLU A 94 2.68 8.42 -13.61
C GLU A 94 3.19 8.03 -12.23
N PRO A 95 4.38 8.48 -11.84
CA PRO A 95 4.88 8.32 -10.48
C PRO A 95 4.09 9.19 -9.51
N HIS A 96 3.77 8.65 -8.35
CA HIS A 96 3.11 9.36 -7.27
C HIS A 96 3.91 9.26 -5.98
N PHE A 97 3.78 10.28 -5.14
CA PHE A 97 4.44 10.37 -3.85
C PHE A 97 3.44 10.70 -2.75
N TRP A 98 3.57 10.04 -1.62
CA TRP A 98 2.79 10.32 -0.42
C TRP A 98 3.66 10.23 0.83
N CYS A 99 3.33 11.04 1.80
CA CYS A 99 3.87 10.91 3.15
C CYS A 99 2.75 11.14 4.19
N SER A 100 2.96 10.61 5.39
CA SER A 100 1.96 10.69 6.45
C SER A 100 1.81 12.11 6.98
N PRO A 101 0.62 12.72 6.90
CA PRO A 101 0.38 14.05 7.48
C PRO A 101 0.56 14.13 9.00
N THR A 102 0.49 13.00 9.69
CA THR A 102 0.73 12.95 11.14
C THR A 102 2.21 12.99 11.50
N LEU A 103 3.08 12.63 10.56
CA LEU A 103 4.54 12.63 10.76
C LEU A 103 5.20 13.91 10.23
N TYR A 104 4.65 14.48 9.16
CA TYR A 104 5.26 15.59 8.45
C TYR A 104 4.26 16.76 8.30
N PRO A 105 4.58 17.96 8.79
CA PRO A 105 3.78 19.15 8.54
C PRO A 105 3.82 19.54 7.05
N PRO A 106 2.90 20.38 6.56
CA PRO A 106 2.75 20.67 5.13
C PRO A 106 4.04 21.13 4.43
N GLU A 107 4.82 21.99 5.08
CA GLU A 107 6.11 22.46 4.53
C GLU A 107 7.12 21.33 4.36
N MET A 108 7.13 20.34 5.27
CA MET A 108 8.01 19.19 5.16
C MET A 108 7.49 18.20 4.10
N GLN A 109 6.16 18.06 3.97
CA GLN A 109 5.57 17.26 2.90
C GLN A 109 5.98 17.82 1.53
N ALA A 110 5.87 19.15 1.33
CA ALA A 110 6.28 19.83 0.10
C ALA A 110 7.79 19.67 -0.17
N LYS A 111 8.65 19.80 0.85
CA LYS A 111 10.08 19.59 0.73
C LYS A 111 10.41 18.17 0.28
N ARG A 112 9.76 17.17 0.86
CA ARG A 112 9.96 15.75 0.52
C ARG A 112 9.48 15.44 -0.89
N GLU A 113 8.35 15.99 -1.31
CA GLU A 113 7.83 15.86 -2.67
C GLU A 113 8.77 16.49 -3.69
N ASN A 114 9.27 17.71 -3.45
CA ASN A 114 10.24 18.36 -4.33
C ASN A 114 11.52 17.53 -4.51
N ILE A 115 12.03 16.92 -3.44
CA ILE A 115 13.19 16.04 -3.52
C ILE A 115 12.88 14.80 -4.35
N PHE A 116 11.70 14.22 -4.19
CA PHE A 116 11.25 13.09 -4.99
C PHE A 116 11.15 13.46 -6.48
N GLN A 117 10.57 14.62 -6.82
CA GLN A 117 10.47 15.10 -8.20
C GLN A 117 11.84 15.34 -8.83
N ASN A 118 12.76 15.99 -8.10
CA ASN A 118 14.13 16.18 -8.55
C ASN A 118 14.87 14.84 -8.76
N TRP A 119 14.65 13.89 -7.86
CA TRP A 119 15.20 12.55 -8.02
C TRP A 119 14.62 11.85 -9.25
N LEU A 120 13.32 11.95 -9.51
CA LEU A 120 12.68 11.43 -10.72
C LEU A 120 13.34 12.00 -11.97
N ALA A 121 13.44 13.32 -12.07
CA ALA A 121 14.05 14.00 -13.23
C ALA A 121 15.47 13.51 -13.52
N ASN A 122 16.24 13.18 -12.46
CA ASN A 122 17.62 12.70 -12.59
C ASN A 122 17.73 11.18 -12.86
N ASN A 123 16.65 10.42 -12.69
CA ASN A 123 16.66 8.94 -12.81
C ASN A 123 15.75 8.41 -13.91
N THR A 124 14.98 9.27 -14.58
CA THR A 124 14.23 8.96 -15.80
C THR A 124 15.01 9.40 -17.03
N ARG A 125 15.15 8.51 -18.01
CA ARG A 125 15.76 8.85 -19.31
C ARG A 125 14.65 9.27 -20.27
N PRO A 126 14.83 10.35 -21.06
CA PRO A 126 13.83 10.82 -22.02
C PRO A 126 13.47 9.82 -23.13
N ASP A 127 14.37 8.89 -23.43
CA ASP A 127 14.31 7.92 -24.53
C ASP A 127 13.94 6.48 -24.11
N ALA A 128 13.95 6.21 -22.82
CA ALA A 128 13.47 4.93 -22.30
C ALA A 128 12.04 5.08 -21.82
N SER A 129 11.13 4.22 -22.30
CA SER A 129 9.84 4.02 -21.65
C SER A 129 10.06 4.19 -20.14
N SER A 130 9.33 5.08 -19.50
CA SER A 130 9.50 5.67 -18.16
C SER A 130 9.57 4.67 -16.99
N ASN A 131 10.18 3.51 -17.19
CA ASN A 131 10.31 2.45 -16.20
C ASN A 131 11.49 2.72 -15.27
N ILE A 132 11.22 3.45 -14.20
CA ILE A 132 12.15 3.52 -13.08
C ILE A 132 12.31 2.11 -12.53
N LEU A 133 13.55 1.61 -12.52
CA LEU A 133 13.83 0.27 -12.04
C LEU A 133 13.43 0.15 -10.54
N PRO A 134 12.72 -0.89 -10.14
CA PRO A 134 12.30 -1.08 -8.74
C PRO A 134 13.45 -0.97 -7.73
N ARG A 135 14.64 -1.44 -8.09
CA ARG A 135 15.86 -1.32 -7.27
C ARG A 135 16.27 0.13 -7.00
N THR A 136 15.98 1.06 -7.91
CA THR A 136 16.37 2.47 -7.79
C THR A 136 15.45 3.18 -6.79
N ILE A 137 14.14 2.94 -6.86
CA ILE A 137 13.18 3.43 -5.85
C ILE A 137 13.50 2.84 -4.47
N TYR A 138 13.79 1.55 -4.41
CA TYR A 138 14.18 0.90 -3.16
C TYR A 138 15.43 1.55 -2.54
N ARG A 139 16.44 1.86 -3.36
CA ARG A 139 17.65 2.56 -2.92
C ARG A 139 17.30 3.96 -2.40
N LEU A 140 16.45 4.74 -3.09
CA LEU A 140 16.01 6.04 -2.62
C LEU A 140 15.44 5.96 -1.19
N HIS A 141 14.59 4.97 -0.90
CA HIS A 141 14.02 4.81 0.43
C HIS A 141 15.02 4.37 1.51
N LEU A 142 16.15 3.79 1.13
CA LEU A 142 17.20 3.38 2.08
C LEU A 142 18.26 4.45 2.30
N THR A 143 18.58 5.24 1.26
CA THR A 143 19.76 6.11 1.27
C THR A 143 19.45 7.56 0.90
N GLY A 144 18.19 7.86 0.56
CA GLY A 144 17.76 9.22 0.26
C GLY A 144 17.83 10.08 1.52
N SER A 145 18.41 11.28 1.38
CA SER A 145 18.56 12.21 2.49
C SER A 145 18.08 13.61 2.10
N LEU A 146 17.48 14.27 3.08
CA LEU A 146 17.08 15.67 3.04
C LEU A 146 18.14 16.56 3.73
N GLY A 147 19.21 15.95 4.27
CA GLY A 147 20.16 16.60 5.14
C GLY A 147 19.63 16.85 6.55
N ASP A 148 18.60 16.13 6.95
CA ASP A 148 17.92 16.28 8.23
C ASP A 148 17.51 14.88 8.73
N PRO A 149 18.28 14.26 9.63
CA PRO A 149 18.04 12.91 10.12
C PRO A 149 16.66 12.69 10.76
N GLU A 150 16.04 13.74 11.26
CA GLU A 150 14.70 13.66 11.84
C GLU A 150 13.60 13.59 10.77
N ASN A 151 13.90 13.97 9.53
CA ASN A 151 12.96 14.01 8.43
C ASN A 151 13.44 13.28 7.17
N ASP A 152 14.56 12.58 7.20
CA ASP A 152 15.08 11.75 6.11
C ASP A 152 14.13 10.58 5.75
N TYR A 153 14.40 9.89 4.65
CA TYR A 153 13.65 8.69 4.27
C TYR A 153 13.80 7.59 5.34
N VAL A 154 15.01 7.38 5.85
CA VAL A 154 15.27 6.61 7.06
C VAL A 154 15.46 7.62 8.19
N MET A 155 14.35 7.98 8.83
CA MET A 155 14.36 9.01 9.87
C MET A 155 14.54 8.42 11.27
N ASN A 156 15.11 9.24 12.17
CA ASN A 156 15.18 8.93 13.60
C ASN A 156 15.03 10.21 14.43
N ARG A 157 13.96 10.30 15.21
CA ARG A 157 13.66 11.39 16.15
C ARG A 157 13.92 10.94 17.58
N GLY A 158 15.22 10.91 17.94
CA GLY A 158 15.63 10.55 19.31
C GLY A 158 15.20 9.16 19.75
N ASN A 159 15.15 8.18 18.85
CA ASN A 159 14.69 6.81 19.06
C ASN A 159 13.22 6.67 19.55
N ARG A 160 12.47 7.76 19.61
CA ARG A 160 11.04 7.72 19.97
C ARG A 160 10.15 7.44 18.76
N VAL A 161 10.49 8.02 17.61
CA VAL A 161 9.84 7.78 16.32
C VAL A 161 10.94 7.58 15.29
N GLN A 162 10.95 6.43 14.64
CA GLN A 162 11.97 6.10 13.68
C GLN A 162 11.42 5.21 12.56
N THR A 163 12.10 5.20 11.43
CA THR A 163 11.82 4.27 10.34
C THR A 163 12.33 2.88 10.75
N VAL A 164 11.40 1.96 10.95
CA VAL A 164 11.72 0.60 11.42
C VAL A 164 11.91 -0.39 10.27
N SER A 165 11.32 -0.10 9.10
CA SER A 165 11.41 -0.99 7.94
C SER A 165 11.16 -0.27 6.63
N VAL A 166 11.63 -0.87 5.54
CA VAL A 166 11.27 -0.53 4.17
C VAL A 166 10.60 -1.73 3.51
N THR A 167 9.39 -1.54 3.00
CA THR A 167 8.67 -2.56 2.26
C THR A 167 8.50 -2.11 0.81
N GLN A 168 8.85 -2.99 -0.12
CA GLN A 168 8.64 -2.80 -1.56
C GLN A 168 7.72 -3.87 -2.10
N VAL A 169 6.71 -3.48 -2.87
CA VAL A 169 5.89 -4.38 -3.68
C VAL A 169 6.13 -4.07 -5.14
N VAL A 170 6.43 -5.10 -5.93
CA VAL A 170 6.61 -5.02 -7.38
C VAL A 170 5.61 -5.96 -8.01
N CYS A 171 4.76 -5.43 -8.89
CA CYS A 171 3.76 -6.20 -9.64
C CYS A 171 4.14 -6.20 -11.12
N GLU A 172 4.55 -7.36 -11.64
CA GLU A 172 4.94 -7.53 -13.03
C GLU A 172 4.29 -8.80 -13.60
N ALA A 173 3.70 -8.70 -14.78
CA ALA A 173 3.08 -9.83 -15.48
C ALA A 173 2.12 -10.67 -14.60
N GLY A 174 1.35 -10.01 -13.74
CA GLY A 174 0.39 -10.67 -12.83
C GLY A 174 1.01 -11.35 -11.61
N VAL A 175 2.29 -11.18 -11.38
CA VAL A 175 3.00 -11.68 -10.19
C VAL A 175 3.37 -10.51 -9.29
N ALA A 176 2.98 -10.58 -8.03
CA ALA A 176 3.42 -9.64 -7.00
C ALA A 176 4.59 -10.23 -6.21
N ARG A 177 5.65 -9.45 -6.05
CA ARG A 177 6.78 -9.75 -5.18
C ARG A 177 6.84 -8.71 -4.09
N MET A 178 6.87 -9.14 -2.83
CA MET A 178 7.02 -8.26 -1.68
C MET A 178 8.40 -8.48 -1.06
N ARG A 179 9.12 -7.39 -0.86
CA ARG A 179 10.37 -7.36 -0.10
C ARG A 179 10.15 -6.57 1.17
N TYR A 180 10.48 -7.16 2.29
CA TYR A 180 10.53 -6.51 3.59
C TYR A 180 11.98 -6.40 4.06
N HIS A 181 12.37 -5.25 4.54
CA HIS A 181 13.69 -4.98 5.10
C HIS A 181 13.50 -4.35 6.47
N ASP A 182 13.79 -5.10 7.51
CA ASP A 182 13.87 -4.62 8.88
C ASP A 182 15.17 -3.83 9.06
N LEU A 183 15.05 -2.58 9.48
CA LEU A 183 16.19 -1.69 9.66
C LEU A 183 16.78 -1.78 11.08
N LEU A 184 16.03 -2.35 12.03
CA LEU A 184 16.48 -2.50 13.42
C LEU A 184 17.25 -3.80 13.62
N GLU A 185 16.76 -4.90 13.03
CA GLU A 185 17.33 -6.24 13.17
C GLU A 185 18.21 -6.66 11.98
N ALA A 186 18.40 -5.76 11.00
CA ALA A 186 19.10 -6.04 9.74
C ALA A 186 18.55 -7.28 8.98
N HIS A 187 17.33 -7.68 9.28
CA HIS A 187 16.66 -8.83 8.66
C HIS A 187 16.00 -8.45 7.33
N ARG A 188 16.12 -9.33 6.35
CA ARG A 188 15.50 -9.15 5.03
C ARG A 188 14.68 -10.38 4.66
N ASP A 189 13.41 -10.19 4.32
CA ASP A 189 12.53 -11.23 3.81
C ASP A 189 12.05 -10.87 2.40
N LEU A 190 12.05 -11.86 1.50
CA LEU A 190 11.53 -11.74 0.15
C LEU A 190 10.46 -12.80 -0.07
N ARG A 191 9.23 -12.36 -0.33
CA ARG A 191 8.10 -13.24 -0.63
C ARG A 191 7.62 -13.01 -2.05
N GLN A 192 7.43 -14.10 -2.78
CA GLN A 192 6.70 -14.11 -4.05
C GLN A 192 5.26 -14.52 -3.78
N ILE A 193 4.33 -13.71 -4.25
CA ILE A 193 2.89 -13.94 -4.13
C ILE A 193 2.38 -14.22 -5.54
N SER A 194 2.10 -15.50 -5.85
CA SER A 194 1.53 -15.91 -7.13
C SER A 194 0.05 -16.21 -6.99
N ARG A 195 -0.70 -16.02 -8.06
CA ARG A 195 -2.10 -16.46 -8.15
C ARG A 195 -2.10 -17.98 -8.13
N LYS A 196 -2.71 -18.63 -7.12
CA LYS A 196 -3.06 -20.03 -7.25
C LYS A 196 -4.03 -20.16 -8.43
N ALA A 197 -3.66 -20.89 -9.47
CA ALA A 197 -4.61 -21.25 -10.52
C ALA A 197 -5.78 -21.98 -9.84
N ARG A 198 -7.00 -21.44 -9.97
CA ARG A 198 -8.20 -22.17 -9.61
C ARG A 198 -8.34 -23.33 -10.60
N THR A 199 -7.91 -24.50 -10.19
CA THR A 199 -8.20 -25.77 -10.86
C THR A 199 -9.57 -26.29 -10.39
N ASP A 200 -10.60 -25.49 -10.58
CA ASP A 200 -11.99 -25.93 -10.40
C ASP A 200 -12.70 -25.82 -11.74
N GLY A 201 -12.36 -26.74 -12.63
CA GLY A 201 -13.26 -27.12 -13.72
C GLY A 201 -14.41 -27.96 -13.12
N PRO A 202 -15.66 -27.77 -13.56
CA PRO A 202 -16.76 -28.56 -13.07
C PRO A 202 -16.51 -30.03 -13.45
N ARG A 203 -16.41 -30.90 -12.47
CA ARG A 203 -16.50 -32.33 -12.67
C ARG A 203 -17.91 -32.64 -13.20
N LEU A 204 -18.04 -32.83 -14.49
CA LEU A 204 -19.21 -33.43 -15.09
C LEU A 204 -19.43 -34.79 -14.45
N ARG A 205 -20.44 -34.91 -13.64
CA ARG A 205 -20.95 -36.17 -13.13
C ARG A 205 -21.50 -36.95 -14.34
N LYS A 206 -20.78 -37.97 -14.77
CA LYS A 206 -21.32 -38.97 -15.72
C LYS A 206 -22.41 -39.73 -14.97
N GLU A 207 -23.64 -39.46 -15.35
CA GLU A 207 -24.77 -40.32 -15.00
C GLU A 207 -24.52 -41.69 -15.64
N ARG A 208 -24.46 -42.70 -14.82
CA ARG A 208 -24.50 -44.09 -15.28
C ARG A 208 -25.94 -44.41 -15.60
N GLU A 209 -26.25 -44.56 -16.86
CA GLU A 209 -27.47 -45.28 -17.26
C GLU A 209 -27.34 -46.76 -16.86
N ASP A 210 -28.12 -47.13 -15.85
CA ASP A 210 -28.35 -48.53 -15.53
C ASP A 210 -29.38 -49.08 -16.51
N LYS A 211 -28.91 -49.74 -17.52
CA LYS A 211 -29.71 -50.70 -18.31
C LYS A 211 -29.79 -51.97 -17.47
N ASN A 212 -30.93 -52.22 -16.88
CA ASN A 212 -31.26 -53.58 -16.49
C ASN A 212 -32.54 -54.01 -17.14
N ARG A 213 -32.41 -54.95 -18.05
CA ARG A 213 -33.46 -55.79 -18.63
C ARG A 213 -33.53 -57.06 -17.78
N THR A 214 -34.68 -57.43 -17.57
CA THR A 214 -35.45 -58.69 -17.44
C THR A 214 -36.25 -58.75 -16.17
#